data_2c22dcacbc27648e7ee9e823882d5597
#
_entry.id   2c22dcacbc27648e7ee9e823882d5597
#
_cell.length_a   1.000
_cell.length_b   1.000
_cell.length_c   1.000
_cell.angle_alpha   90.00
_cell.angle_beta   90.00
_cell.angle_gamma   90.00
#
_symmetry.space_group_name_H-M   'P 1'
#
loop_
_entity.id
_entity.type
_entity.pdbx_description
1 polymer ?
#
loop_
_entity_poly.entity_id
_entity_poly.type
_entity_poly.pdbx_seq_one_letter_code
_entity_poly.pdbx_strand_id
1 'polypeptide(L)'
;MPAADVVELIKSDHREVKRLFDLLKTQPATRSLNFPVLCSLLIAHSRAEEAEVYPIAKSEAGETDEVAHSQGEHAEAEHMLEQMAALDPESAQFTSALDELIKAVSHHVEEEESRVLPGIQQRLSEGRRAELAAAFVATRTEHLGDRPGEASREDLEQAARNAGLSGTSASTKEELKEDLLEHAQQSGE
;
A
#
# COMPACT_ATOMS: atom_id res chain seq x y z
N MET A 1 -8.40 -16.77 -22.83
CA MET A 1 -7.46 -15.81 -22.25
C MET A 1 -6.88 -16.45 -21.00
N PRO A 2 -5.59 -16.36 -20.71
CA PRO A 2 -5.07 -16.83 -19.43
C PRO A 2 -5.84 -16.12 -18.31
N ALA A 3 -6.05 -16.81 -17.20
CA ALA A 3 -6.66 -16.21 -16.02
C ALA A 3 -5.77 -15.05 -15.52
N ALA A 4 -6.36 -14.02 -14.95
CA ALA A 4 -5.60 -12.95 -14.32
C ALA A 4 -4.80 -13.53 -13.13
N ASP A 5 -3.59 -13.08 -12.93
CA ASP A 5 -2.71 -13.49 -11.83
C ASP A 5 -2.52 -12.29 -10.90
N VAL A 6 -2.79 -12.47 -9.60
CA VAL A 6 -2.68 -11.38 -8.62
C VAL A 6 -1.27 -10.77 -8.59
N VAL A 7 -0.22 -11.58 -8.72
CA VAL A 7 1.17 -11.11 -8.75
C VAL A 7 1.41 -10.16 -9.92
N GLU A 8 0.87 -10.48 -11.09
CA GLU A 8 1.00 -9.62 -12.27
C GLU A 8 0.16 -8.33 -12.16
N LEU A 9 -0.99 -8.38 -11.48
CA LEU A 9 -1.80 -7.17 -11.22
C LEU A 9 -1.07 -6.20 -10.27
N ILE A 10 -0.54 -6.71 -9.15
CA ILE A 10 0.25 -5.94 -8.19
C ILE A 10 1.44 -5.28 -8.91
N LYS A 11 2.25 -6.04 -9.63
CA LYS A 11 3.38 -5.50 -10.40
C LYS A 11 2.94 -4.49 -11.48
N SER A 12 1.74 -4.63 -12.03
CA SER A 12 1.20 -3.64 -12.97
C SER A 12 0.92 -2.31 -12.29
N ASP A 13 0.34 -2.34 -11.07
CA ASP A 13 0.12 -1.14 -10.28
C ASP A 13 1.44 -0.47 -9.86
N HIS A 14 2.44 -1.26 -9.44
CA HIS A 14 3.80 -0.73 -9.15
C HIS A 14 4.41 0.03 -10.34
N ARG A 15 4.27 -0.51 -11.55
CA ARG A 15 4.73 0.18 -12.77
C ARG A 15 3.99 1.50 -13.01
N GLU A 16 2.68 1.53 -12.75
CA GLU A 16 1.88 2.74 -12.91
C GLU A 16 2.20 3.79 -11.84
N VAL A 17 2.40 3.37 -10.58
CA VAL A 17 2.88 4.24 -9.50
C VAL A 17 4.23 4.89 -9.88
N LYS A 18 5.18 4.09 -10.37
CA LYS A 18 6.48 4.59 -10.83
C LYS A 18 6.34 5.60 -11.97
N ARG A 19 5.45 5.35 -12.92
CA ARG A 19 5.15 6.28 -14.02
C ARG A 19 4.58 7.61 -13.49
N LEU A 20 3.69 7.55 -12.49
CA LEU A 20 3.12 8.76 -11.86
C LEU A 20 4.19 9.54 -11.07
N PHE A 21 5.09 8.88 -10.37
CA PHE A 21 6.24 9.53 -9.74
C PHE A 21 7.11 10.27 -10.74
N ASP A 22 7.43 9.65 -11.88
CA ASP A 22 8.20 10.29 -12.95
C ASP A 22 7.49 11.53 -13.49
N LEU A 23 6.16 11.49 -13.67
CA LEU A 23 5.38 12.67 -14.08
C LEU A 23 5.44 13.79 -13.03
N LEU A 24 5.24 13.47 -11.75
CA LEU A 24 5.27 14.45 -10.66
C LEU A 24 6.64 15.09 -10.51
N LYS A 25 7.73 14.36 -10.78
CA LYS A 25 9.11 14.91 -10.78
C LYS A 25 9.39 15.80 -11.98
N THR A 26 9.03 15.33 -13.17
CA THR A 26 9.46 15.97 -14.42
C THR A 26 8.52 17.07 -14.91
N GLN A 27 7.26 17.08 -14.42
CA GLN A 27 6.22 18.03 -14.86
C GLN A 27 5.56 18.75 -13.67
N PRO A 28 6.27 19.62 -12.93
CA PRO A 28 5.74 20.28 -11.74
C PRO A 28 4.40 21.00 -11.94
N ALA A 29 4.21 21.64 -13.10
CA ALA A 29 2.98 22.36 -13.44
C ALA A 29 1.72 21.44 -13.52
N THR A 30 1.90 20.13 -13.58
CA THR A 30 0.78 19.14 -13.62
C THR A 30 0.56 18.43 -12.30
N ARG A 31 1.30 18.76 -11.24
CA ARG A 31 1.24 18.09 -9.93
C ARG A 31 -0.16 18.16 -9.32
N SER A 32 -0.83 19.30 -9.42
CA SER A 32 -2.20 19.47 -8.91
C SER A 32 -3.22 18.51 -9.54
N LEU A 33 -2.95 18.02 -10.75
CA LEU A 33 -3.78 17.03 -11.46
C LEU A 33 -3.33 15.60 -11.18
N ASN A 34 -2.02 15.34 -11.16
CA ASN A 34 -1.47 13.99 -11.09
C ASN A 34 -1.30 13.47 -9.66
N PHE A 35 -1.12 14.34 -8.66
CA PHE A 35 -0.97 13.92 -7.27
C PHE A 35 -2.24 13.25 -6.72
N PRO A 36 -3.47 13.77 -6.93
CA PRO A 36 -4.69 13.06 -6.55
C PRO A 36 -4.86 11.69 -7.22
N VAL A 37 -4.37 11.53 -8.46
CA VAL A 37 -4.38 10.24 -9.16
C VAL A 37 -3.43 9.25 -8.50
N LEU A 38 -2.22 9.70 -8.13
CA LEU A 38 -1.27 8.88 -7.36
C LEU A 38 -1.87 8.46 -6.01
N CYS A 39 -2.46 9.38 -5.26
CA CYS A 39 -3.11 9.07 -3.98
C CYS A 39 -4.18 8.00 -4.14
N SER A 40 -5.10 8.19 -5.09
CA SER A 40 -6.18 7.24 -5.35
C SER A 40 -5.66 5.85 -5.72
N LEU A 41 -4.61 5.77 -6.54
CA LEU A 41 -4.03 4.50 -6.94
C LEU A 41 -3.33 3.82 -5.77
N LEU A 42 -2.46 4.51 -5.04
CA LEU A 42 -1.71 3.95 -3.90
C LEU A 42 -2.66 3.48 -2.79
N ILE A 43 -3.64 4.30 -2.40
CA ILE A 43 -4.61 3.93 -1.36
C ILE A 43 -5.40 2.69 -1.77
N ALA A 44 -5.97 2.69 -2.97
CA ALA A 44 -6.78 1.56 -3.44
C ALA A 44 -5.95 0.27 -3.58
N HIS A 45 -4.71 0.38 -4.03
CA HIS A 45 -3.76 -0.74 -4.12
C HIS A 45 -3.45 -1.31 -2.72
N SER A 46 -3.01 -0.46 -1.78
CA SER A 46 -2.70 -0.88 -0.41
C SER A 46 -3.90 -1.52 0.29
N ARG A 47 -5.11 -0.93 0.18
CA ARG A 47 -6.33 -1.52 0.77
C ARG A 47 -6.64 -2.90 0.21
N ALA A 48 -6.45 -3.10 -1.11
CA ALA A 48 -6.69 -4.40 -1.73
C ALA A 48 -5.66 -5.45 -1.27
N GLU A 49 -4.40 -5.09 -1.08
CA GLU A 49 -3.40 -5.99 -0.52
C GLU A 49 -3.68 -6.30 0.95
N GLU A 50 -3.97 -5.29 1.75
CA GLU A 50 -4.27 -5.42 3.17
C GLU A 50 -5.48 -6.32 3.43
N ALA A 51 -6.53 -6.19 2.63
CA ALA A 51 -7.76 -6.97 2.79
C ALA A 51 -7.66 -8.38 2.22
N GLU A 52 -7.05 -8.54 1.06
CA GLU A 52 -7.15 -9.77 0.28
C GLU A 52 -5.84 -10.56 0.21
N VAL A 53 -4.70 -9.87 -0.02
CA VAL A 53 -3.43 -10.52 -0.34
C VAL A 53 -2.65 -10.89 0.93
N TYR A 54 -2.47 -9.96 1.84
CA TYR A 54 -1.66 -10.16 3.04
C TYR A 54 -2.18 -11.25 3.97
N PRO A 55 -3.50 -11.39 4.23
CA PRO A 55 -4.01 -12.51 5.01
C PRO A 55 -3.68 -13.88 4.39
N ILE A 56 -3.71 -13.97 3.07
CA ILE A 56 -3.38 -15.20 2.31
C ILE A 56 -1.87 -15.43 2.27
N ALA A 57 -1.07 -14.38 2.08
CA ALA A 57 0.39 -14.47 2.16
C ALA A 57 0.85 -15.01 3.53
N LYS A 58 0.25 -14.56 4.62
CA LYS A 58 0.52 -15.07 5.97
C LYS A 58 0.09 -16.52 6.15
N SER A 59 -1.15 -16.86 5.78
CA SER A 59 -1.75 -18.15 6.12
C SER A 59 -1.39 -19.29 5.16
N GLU A 60 -1.23 -18.98 3.87
CA GLU A 60 -0.98 -19.98 2.82
C GLU A 60 0.46 -19.93 2.27
N ALA A 61 1.13 -18.77 2.31
CA ALA A 61 2.51 -18.63 1.87
C ALA A 61 3.54 -18.55 3.01
N GLY A 62 3.12 -18.29 4.25
CA GLY A 62 3.98 -18.27 5.43
C GLY A 62 4.82 -16.99 5.56
N GLU A 63 4.44 -15.91 4.86
CA GLU A 63 5.15 -14.63 4.79
C GLU A 63 4.70 -13.69 5.95
N THR A 64 4.81 -14.16 7.20
CA THR A 64 4.25 -13.44 8.36
C THR A 64 5.03 -12.17 8.70
N ASP A 65 6.35 -12.28 8.75
CA ASP A 65 7.21 -11.15 9.15
C ASP A 65 7.32 -10.14 8.01
N GLU A 66 7.40 -10.61 6.76
CA GLU A 66 7.41 -9.79 5.55
C GLU A 66 6.11 -8.98 5.43
N VAL A 67 4.96 -9.62 5.66
CA VAL A 67 3.67 -8.92 5.63
C VAL A 67 3.56 -7.89 6.75
N ALA A 68 4.03 -8.19 7.96
CA ALA A 68 4.00 -7.23 9.06
C ALA A 68 4.88 -6.00 8.76
N HIS A 69 6.03 -6.22 8.13
CA HIS A 69 6.91 -5.14 7.66
C HIS A 69 6.24 -4.30 6.57
N SER A 70 5.76 -4.93 5.49
CA SER A 70 5.06 -4.25 4.39
C SER A 70 3.84 -3.45 4.86
N GLN A 71 3.10 -3.96 5.86
CA GLN A 71 1.97 -3.23 6.45
C GLN A 71 2.43 -1.94 7.16
N GLY A 72 3.57 -1.95 7.81
CA GLY A 72 4.19 -0.75 8.39
C GLY A 72 4.54 0.28 7.32
N GLU A 73 5.14 -0.17 6.22
CA GLU A 73 5.50 0.70 5.10
C GLU A 73 4.26 1.33 4.42
N HIS A 74 3.13 0.59 4.32
CA HIS A 74 1.85 1.14 3.85
C HIS A 74 1.35 2.27 4.76
N ALA A 75 1.37 2.07 6.08
CA ALA A 75 0.93 3.08 7.04
C ALA A 75 1.80 4.35 6.94
N GLU A 76 3.11 4.19 6.80
CA GLU A 76 4.03 5.31 6.61
C GLU A 76 3.78 6.04 5.30
N ALA A 77 3.62 5.33 4.19
CA ALA A 77 3.34 5.92 2.88
C ALA A 77 2.01 6.69 2.87
N GLU A 78 0.94 6.14 3.47
CA GLU A 78 -0.34 6.83 3.60
C GLU A 78 -0.22 8.11 4.44
N HIS A 79 0.52 8.07 5.55
CA HIS A 79 0.80 9.24 6.37
C HIS A 79 1.57 10.33 5.60
N MET A 80 2.57 9.94 4.81
CA MET A 80 3.30 10.87 3.94
C MET A 80 2.38 11.51 2.89
N LEU A 81 1.49 10.74 2.28
CA LEU A 81 0.48 11.26 1.33
C LEU A 81 -0.47 12.25 2.01
N GLU A 82 -0.93 11.96 3.23
CA GLU A 82 -1.79 12.86 4.02
C GLU A 82 -1.10 14.20 4.30
N GLN A 83 0.15 14.18 4.71
CA GLN A 83 0.95 15.38 4.92
C GLN A 83 1.15 16.18 3.62
N MET A 84 1.46 15.50 2.51
CA MET A 84 1.66 16.13 1.21
C MET A 84 0.38 16.77 0.66
N ALA A 85 -0.80 16.21 0.97
CA ALA A 85 -2.08 16.76 0.53
C ALA A 85 -2.37 18.17 1.09
N ALA A 86 -1.71 18.55 2.19
CA ALA A 86 -1.80 19.88 2.79
C ALA A 86 -0.81 20.90 2.21
N LEU A 87 0.12 20.46 1.34
CA LEU A 87 1.17 21.32 0.78
C LEU A 87 0.73 21.92 -0.57
N ASP A 88 1.30 23.08 -0.91
CA ASP A 88 1.22 23.61 -2.26
C ASP A 88 2.05 22.73 -3.22
N PRO A 89 1.43 22.12 -4.25
CA PRO A 89 2.12 21.24 -5.19
C PRO A 89 3.31 21.86 -5.93
N GLU A 90 3.36 23.19 -6.04
CA GLU A 90 4.47 23.90 -6.68
C GLU A 90 5.60 24.28 -5.69
N SER A 91 5.40 24.06 -4.40
CA SER A 91 6.37 24.42 -3.36
C SER A 91 7.61 23.55 -3.34
N ALA A 92 8.70 24.07 -2.78
CA ALA A 92 9.91 23.30 -2.51
C ALA A 92 9.66 22.21 -1.44
N GLN A 93 8.77 22.47 -0.50
CA GLN A 93 8.36 21.50 0.54
C GLN A 93 7.69 20.27 -0.08
N PHE A 94 6.76 20.49 -1.03
CA PHE A 94 6.15 19.39 -1.78
C PHE A 94 7.21 18.59 -2.56
N THR A 95 8.18 19.26 -3.18
CA THR A 95 9.24 18.58 -3.93
C THR A 95 10.10 17.71 -3.03
N SER A 96 10.47 18.19 -1.83
CA SER A 96 11.23 17.40 -0.86
C SER A 96 10.43 16.20 -0.34
N ALA A 97 9.16 16.42 0.02
CA ALA A 97 8.27 15.34 0.49
C ALA A 97 8.02 14.29 -0.62
N LEU A 98 7.92 14.72 -1.88
CA LEU A 98 7.79 13.80 -3.00
C LEU A 98 9.03 12.92 -3.17
N ASP A 99 10.25 13.45 -3.01
CA ASP A 99 11.47 12.66 -3.10
C ASP A 99 11.57 11.63 -1.96
N GLU A 100 11.11 11.97 -0.75
CA GLU A 100 11.05 11.05 0.38
C GLU A 100 9.99 9.95 0.15
N LEU A 101 8.79 10.31 -0.31
CA LEU A 101 7.75 9.35 -0.66
C LEU A 101 8.21 8.37 -1.75
N ILE A 102 8.85 8.88 -2.81
CA ILE A 102 9.41 8.02 -3.88
C ILE A 102 10.41 7.03 -3.32
N LYS A 103 11.27 7.46 -2.41
CA LYS A 103 12.26 6.58 -1.77
C LYS A 103 11.57 5.48 -0.96
N ALA A 104 10.61 5.84 -0.10
CA ALA A 104 9.90 4.90 0.75
C ALA A 104 9.09 3.88 -0.08
N VAL A 105 8.27 4.33 -1.03
CA VAL A 105 7.46 3.46 -1.87
C VAL A 105 8.32 2.60 -2.82
N SER A 106 9.44 3.13 -3.33
CA SER A 106 10.35 2.33 -4.17
C SER A 106 11.01 1.21 -3.37
N HIS A 107 11.36 1.46 -2.11
CA HIS A 107 11.92 0.45 -1.20
C HIS A 107 10.89 -0.65 -0.93
N HIS A 108 9.68 -0.26 -0.54
CA HIS A 108 8.56 -1.18 -0.35
C HIS A 108 8.33 -2.09 -1.56
N VAL A 109 8.19 -1.52 -2.76
CA VAL A 109 7.99 -2.27 -4.01
C VAL A 109 9.12 -3.27 -4.27
N GLU A 110 10.38 -2.88 -4.04
CA GLU A 110 11.54 -3.76 -4.21
C GLU A 110 11.49 -4.94 -3.23
N GLU A 111 11.18 -4.69 -1.98
CA GLU A 111 11.06 -5.75 -0.97
C GLU A 111 9.88 -6.67 -1.23
N GLU A 112 8.72 -6.14 -1.56
CA GLU A 112 7.56 -6.95 -1.86
C GLU A 112 7.76 -7.82 -3.09
N GLU A 113 8.28 -7.26 -4.19
CA GLU A 113 8.57 -8.02 -5.41
C GLU A 113 9.68 -9.06 -5.24
N SER A 114 10.59 -8.88 -4.29
CA SER A 114 11.69 -9.82 -4.04
C SER A 114 11.42 -10.84 -2.93
N ARG A 115 10.48 -10.57 -2.02
CA ARG A 115 10.22 -11.40 -0.83
C ARG A 115 8.81 -11.95 -0.80
N VAL A 116 7.77 -11.10 -0.77
CA VAL A 116 6.37 -11.50 -0.59
C VAL A 116 5.80 -12.18 -1.85
N LEU A 117 5.89 -11.50 -3.00
CA LEU A 117 5.29 -11.99 -4.24
C LEU A 117 5.89 -13.32 -4.73
N PRO A 118 7.20 -13.60 -4.60
CA PRO A 118 7.76 -14.92 -4.91
C PRO A 118 7.19 -16.04 -4.03
N GLY A 119 6.93 -15.78 -2.74
CA GLY A 119 6.30 -16.72 -1.83
C GLY A 119 4.88 -17.08 -2.29
N ILE A 120 4.07 -16.09 -2.63
CA ILE A 120 2.73 -16.27 -3.22
C ILE A 120 2.81 -17.09 -4.51
N GLN A 121 3.73 -16.73 -5.43
CA GLN A 121 3.86 -17.41 -6.71
C GLN A 121 4.29 -18.88 -6.59
N GLN A 122 5.14 -19.19 -5.61
CA GLN A 122 5.66 -20.56 -5.43
C GLN A 122 4.67 -21.45 -4.66
N ARG A 123 3.91 -20.92 -3.73
CA ARG A 123 3.10 -21.70 -2.79
C ARG A 123 1.63 -21.78 -3.17
N LEU A 124 1.09 -20.76 -3.87
CA LEU A 124 -0.29 -20.78 -4.32
C LEU A 124 -0.39 -21.37 -5.73
N SER A 125 -1.43 -22.18 -5.96
CA SER A 125 -1.76 -22.66 -7.29
C SER A 125 -2.18 -21.53 -8.23
N GLU A 126 -2.06 -21.73 -9.54
CA GLU A 126 -2.52 -20.78 -10.55
C GLU A 126 -4.02 -20.41 -10.37
N GLY A 127 -4.86 -21.41 -10.07
CA GLY A 127 -6.29 -21.19 -9.78
C GLY A 127 -6.49 -20.30 -8.54
N ARG A 128 -5.72 -20.54 -7.47
CA ARG A 128 -5.80 -19.75 -6.24
C ARG A 128 -5.36 -18.30 -6.47
N ARG A 129 -4.29 -18.08 -7.24
CA ARG A 129 -3.85 -16.73 -7.62
C ARG A 129 -4.87 -16.00 -8.50
N ALA A 130 -5.60 -16.74 -9.35
CA ALA A 130 -6.67 -16.14 -10.16
C ALA A 130 -7.89 -15.75 -9.32
N GLU A 131 -8.27 -16.54 -8.32
CA GLU A 131 -9.31 -16.18 -7.35
C GLU A 131 -8.93 -14.90 -6.59
N LEU A 132 -7.68 -14.86 -6.10
CA LEU A 132 -7.13 -13.73 -5.38
C LEU A 132 -7.04 -12.47 -6.26
N ALA A 133 -6.74 -12.63 -7.56
CA ALA A 133 -6.77 -11.55 -8.54
C ALA A 133 -8.15 -10.92 -8.67
N ALA A 134 -9.20 -11.75 -8.67
CA ALA A 134 -10.58 -11.25 -8.75
C ALA A 134 -10.97 -10.47 -7.48
N ALA A 135 -10.62 -10.97 -6.29
CA ALA A 135 -10.85 -10.30 -5.02
C ALA A 135 -10.07 -8.96 -4.96
N PHE A 136 -8.77 -8.98 -5.27
CA PHE A 136 -7.94 -7.79 -5.34
C PHE A 136 -8.54 -6.69 -6.23
N VAL A 137 -8.99 -7.04 -7.44
CA VAL A 137 -9.61 -6.07 -8.37
C VAL A 137 -10.91 -5.51 -7.80
N ALA A 138 -11.73 -6.34 -7.15
CA ALA A 138 -12.99 -5.90 -6.56
C ALA A 138 -12.74 -4.87 -5.44
N THR A 139 -11.93 -5.22 -4.45
CA THR A 139 -11.58 -4.35 -3.32
C THR A 139 -10.86 -3.08 -3.79
N ARG A 140 -9.89 -3.21 -4.71
CA ARG A 140 -9.21 -2.04 -5.31
C ARG A 140 -10.20 -1.08 -5.99
N THR A 141 -11.21 -1.60 -6.67
CA THR A 141 -12.22 -0.79 -7.34
C THR A 141 -13.11 -0.04 -6.34
N GLU A 142 -13.43 -0.64 -5.21
CA GLU A 142 -14.23 -0.03 -4.14
C GLU A 142 -13.50 1.17 -3.51
N HIS A 143 -12.17 1.08 -3.37
CA HIS A 143 -11.33 2.12 -2.76
C HIS A 143 -10.79 3.17 -3.75
N LEU A 144 -11.11 3.07 -5.05
CA LEU A 144 -10.74 4.11 -6.01
C LEU A 144 -11.45 5.43 -5.70
N GLY A 145 -10.66 6.44 -5.35
CA GLY A 145 -11.15 7.77 -4.96
C GLY A 145 -11.10 8.05 -3.47
N ASP A 146 -10.72 7.08 -2.65
CA ASP A 146 -10.42 7.30 -1.25
C ASP A 146 -9.23 8.26 -1.10
N ARG A 147 -9.25 9.04 -0.03
CA ARG A 147 -8.22 10.04 0.25
C ARG A 147 -7.27 9.54 1.34
N PRO A 148 -6.02 10.00 1.33
CA PRO A 148 -5.10 9.71 2.42
C PRO A 148 -5.70 10.13 3.77
N GLY A 149 -5.56 9.27 4.77
CA GLY A 149 -6.06 9.50 6.12
C GLY A 149 -7.53 9.17 6.36
N GLU A 150 -8.31 8.82 5.32
CA GLU A 150 -9.75 8.51 5.42
C GLU A 150 -10.06 7.02 5.61
N ALA A 151 -9.05 6.18 5.94
CA ALA A 151 -9.26 4.76 6.22
C ALA A 151 -10.45 4.52 7.16
N SER A 152 -11.27 3.52 6.86
CA SER A 152 -12.35 3.11 7.75
C SER A 152 -11.78 2.45 9.01
N ARG A 153 -12.61 2.26 10.04
CA ARG A 153 -12.21 1.48 11.21
C ARG A 153 -11.86 0.03 10.84
N GLU A 154 -12.62 -0.55 9.92
CA GLU A 154 -12.43 -1.93 9.46
C GLU A 154 -11.07 -2.09 8.74
N ASP A 155 -10.70 -1.13 7.89
CA ASP A 155 -9.39 -1.11 7.23
C ASP A 155 -8.26 -1.05 8.26
N LEU A 156 -8.35 -0.16 9.24
CA LEU A 156 -7.33 -0.04 10.28
C LEU A 156 -7.24 -1.28 11.18
N GLU A 157 -8.36 -1.91 11.50
CA GLU A 157 -8.37 -3.19 12.23
C GLU A 157 -7.74 -4.32 11.40
N GLN A 158 -7.97 -4.34 10.09
CA GLN A 158 -7.31 -5.30 9.19
C GLN A 158 -5.81 -5.05 9.11
N ALA A 159 -5.41 -3.79 8.94
CA ALA A 159 -4.00 -3.40 8.95
C ALA A 159 -3.30 -3.81 10.27
N ALA A 160 -3.93 -3.57 11.41
CA ALA A 160 -3.41 -3.99 12.71
C ALA A 160 -3.23 -5.52 12.81
N ARG A 161 -4.18 -6.31 12.27
CA ARG A 161 -4.05 -7.78 12.19
C ARG A 161 -2.87 -8.20 11.30
N ASN A 162 -2.66 -7.54 10.17
CA ASN A 162 -1.54 -7.82 9.27
C ASN A 162 -0.20 -7.51 9.94
N ALA A 163 -0.11 -6.37 10.63
CA ALA A 163 1.06 -5.97 11.41
C ALA A 163 1.33 -6.85 12.65
N GLY A 164 0.40 -7.74 13.00
CA GLY A 164 0.53 -8.58 14.19
C GLY A 164 0.24 -7.87 15.52
N LEU A 165 -0.38 -6.70 15.47
CA LEU A 165 -0.77 -5.96 16.67
C LEU A 165 -1.92 -6.67 17.38
N SER A 166 -1.87 -6.68 18.71
CA SER A 166 -2.86 -7.36 19.57
C SER A 166 -3.53 -6.38 20.53
N GLY A 167 -4.75 -6.70 20.96
CA GLY A 167 -5.48 -5.86 21.93
C GLY A 167 -6.16 -4.63 21.32
N THR A 168 -6.22 -4.51 20.01
CA THR A 168 -6.71 -3.34 19.27
C THR A 168 -8.24 -3.22 19.16
N SER A 169 -9.00 -4.21 19.65
CA SER A 169 -10.46 -4.25 19.50
C SER A 169 -11.23 -3.12 20.20
N ALA A 170 -10.61 -2.48 21.19
CA ALA A 170 -11.18 -1.35 21.93
C ALA A 170 -10.59 0.01 21.50
N SER A 171 -9.59 0.01 20.61
CA SER A 171 -8.89 1.22 20.18
C SER A 171 -9.79 2.10 19.30
N THR A 172 -9.60 3.39 19.38
CA THR A 172 -10.19 4.38 18.44
C THR A 172 -9.47 4.32 17.10
N LYS A 173 -10.00 4.99 16.08
CA LYS A 173 -9.32 5.09 14.77
C LYS A 173 -7.96 5.80 14.88
N GLU A 174 -7.89 6.82 15.69
CA GLU A 174 -6.69 7.61 15.95
C GLU A 174 -5.63 6.75 16.64
N GLU A 175 -5.99 5.99 17.67
CA GLU A 175 -5.09 5.06 18.35
C GLU A 175 -4.58 3.97 17.40
N LEU A 176 -5.44 3.39 16.56
CA LEU A 176 -5.03 2.40 15.55
C LEU A 176 -4.02 2.97 14.54
N LYS A 177 -4.21 4.22 14.10
CA LYS A 177 -3.25 4.90 13.23
C LYS A 177 -1.91 5.12 13.93
N GLU A 178 -1.93 5.58 15.17
CA GLU A 178 -0.72 5.78 15.97
C GLU A 178 0.03 4.47 16.18
N ASP A 179 -0.65 3.41 16.59
CA ASP A 179 -0.06 2.08 16.79
C ASP A 179 0.60 1.54 15.51
N LEU A 180 -0.05 1.72 14.35
CA LEU A 180 0.49 1.31 13.05
C LEU A 180 1.74 2.09 12.65
N LEU A 181 1.77 3.41 12.90
CA LEU A 181 2.94 4.24 12.63
C LEU A 181 4.09 3.95 13.59
N GLU A 182 3.81 3.69 14.87
CA GLU A 182 4.83 3.26 15.82
C GLU A 182 5.43 1.90 15.42
N HIS A 183 4.59 0.97 14.95
CA HIS A 183 5.05 -0.32 14.42
C HIS A 183 5.98 -0.12 13.21
N ALA A 184 5.63 0.75 12.27
CA ALA A 184 6.46 1.05 11.10
C ALA A 184 7.85 1.55 11.50
N GLN A 185 7.93 2.48 12.45
CA GLN A 185 9.19 3.03 12.94
C GLN A 185 10.09 1.98 13.61
N GLN A 186 9.49 1.02 14.32
CA GLN A 186 10.23 -0.06 15.00
C GLN A 186 10.71 -1.15 14.03
N SER A 187 10.02 -1.34 12.91
CA SER A 187 10.33 -2.36 11.91
C SER A 187 11.34 -1.89 10.85
N GLY A 188 11.58 -0.59 10.76
CA GLY A 188 12.51 0.04 9.79
C GLY A 188 13.95 0.22 10.30
N GLU A 189 14.27 -0.23 11.53
CA GLU A 189 15.62 -0.29 12.08
C GLU A 189 16.24 -1.70 11.90
#